data_9ef806ea0c324c3ec7c8d32e733065a5
#
_entry.id   9ef806ea0c324c3ec7c8d32e733065a5
#
_cell.length_a   1.000
_cell.length_b   1.000
_cell.length_c   1.000
_cell.angle_alpha   90.00
_cell.angle_beta   90.00
_cell.angle_gamma   90.00
#
_symmetry.space_group_name_H-M   'P 1'
#
loop_
_entity.id
_entity.type
_entity.pdbx_description
1 polymer ?
#
loop_
_entity_poly.entity_id
_entity_poly.type
_entity_poly.pdbx_seq_one_letter_code
_entity_poly.pdbx_strand_id
1 'polypeptide(L)'
;MNYGTCNRNLRKANSNILPANTIVLDLTQDESAILNRMKPKTRYNIRLALRKGVNVVSVGMEGLETWYELYTETALRNGLHLNDISYFRNMFASKTECPDNGVNVKLMIAYYDKIPLAAMFLVLSAHRATYLYGASTSKMRN
;
A
#
# COMPACT_ATOMS: atom_id res chain seq x y z
N MET A 1 12.69 0.52 23.36
CA MET A 1 11.27 0.73 23.03
C MET A 1 10.49 -0.48 23.54
N ASN A 2 9.70 -0.31 24.60
CA ASN A 2 8.85 -1.39 25.11
C ASN A 2 7.63 -1.51 24.21
N TYR A 3 7.57 -2.55 23.41
CA TYR A 3 6.34 -2.97 22.78
C TYR A 3 5.47 -3.57 23.87
N GLY A 4 4.33 -2.93 24.17
CA GLY A 4 3.34 -3.46 25.09
C GLY A 4 3.05 -4.91 24.71
N THR A 5 3.37 -5.82 25.58
CA THR A 5 3.16 -7.27 25.41
C THR A 5 1.66 -7.54 25.44
N CYS A 6 1.03 -7.52 24.26
CA CYS A 6 -0.19 -8.28 24.11
C CYS A 6 0.21 -9.75 24.31
N ASN A 7 -0.28 -10.34 25.41
CA ASN A 7 0.10 -11.69 25.85
C ASN A 7 -0.53 -12.76 24.92
N ARG A 8 -0.06 -12.79 23.65
CA ARG A 8 -0.43 -13.79 22.66
C ARG A 8 0.70 -14.78 22.57
N ASN A 9 0.38 -16.06 22.71
CA ASN A 9 1.32 -17.17 22.46
C ASN A 9 1.72 -17.20 20.99
N LEU A 10 2.67 -16.33 20.61
CA LEU A 10 3.23 -16.31 19.27
C LEU A 10 4.14 -17.54 19.09
N ARG A 11 3.87 -18.33 18.07
CA ARG A 11 4.75 -19.42 17.63
C ARG A 11 5.47 -19.01 16.36
N LYS A 12 6.75 -19.38 16.27
CA LYS A 12 7.51 -19.19 15.03
C LYS A 12 6.86 -20.02 13.92
N ALA A 13 6.59 -19.38 12.77
CA ALA A 13 6.10 -20.07 11.59
C ALA A 13 7.14 -21.03 11.02
N ASN A 14 6.71 -22.13 10.42
CA ASN A 14 7.61 -23.11 9.81
C ASN A 14 8.30 -22.58 8.55
N SER A 15 7.73 -21.56 7.92
CA SER A 15 8.29 -20.91 6.72
C SER A 15 8.12 -19.39 6.80
N ASN A 16 9.05 -18.66 6.16
CA ASN A 16 8.91 -17.22 5.96
C ASN A 16 8.08 -16.97 4.71
N ILE A 17 6.80 -16.64 4.88
CA ILE A 17 5.91 -16.27 3.77
C ILE A 17 6.32 -14.89 3.20
N LEU A 18 6.78 -13.99 4.07
CA LEU A 18 7.28 -12.67 3.69
C LEU A 18 8.82 -12.65 3.70
N PRO A 19 9.44 -11.79 2.87
CA PRO A 19 10.87 -11.58 2.90
C PRO A 19 11.37 -11.23 4.30
N ALA A 20 12.50 -11.82 4.71
CA ALA A 20 13.09 -11.54 6.03
C ALA A 20 13.59 -10.09 6.18
N ASN A 21 13.86 -9.43 5.06
CA ASN A 21 14.35 -8.05 5.01
C ASN A 21 13.30 -7.11 4.45
N THR A 22 13.27 -5.88 4.99
CA THR A 22 12.39 -4.82 4.49
C THR A 22 13.17 -3.50 4.37
N ILE A 23 12.61 -2.56 3.62
CA ILE A 23 13.15 -1.21 3.50
C ILE A 23 12.32 -0.29 4.39
N VAL A 24 13.00 0.48 5.24
CA VAL A 24 12.37 1.50 6.07
C VAL A 24 12.76 2.87 5.51
N LEU A 25 11.75 3.70 5.21
CA LEU A 25 11.92 5.08 4.77
C LEU A 25 11.63 6.01 5.95
N ASP A 26 12.55 6.93 6.20
CA ASP A 26 12.34 8.01 7.16
C ASP A 26 11.47 9.09 6.49
N LEU A 27 10.24 9.26 6.99
CA LEU A 27 9.26 10.24 6.52
C LEU A 27 9.18 11.49 7.43
N THR A 28 10.07 11.63 8.41
CA THR A 28 10.11 12.82 9.29
C THR A 28 10.75 14.03 8.62
N GLN A 29 11.46 13.80 7.52
CA GLN A 29 12.11 14.84 6.72
C GLN A 29 11.11 15.53 5.78
N ASP A 30 11.46 16.70 5.29
CA ASP A 30 10.66 17.39 4.27
C ASP A 30 10.66 16.61 2.94
N GLU A 31 9.65 16.88 2.12
CA GLU A 31 9.44 16.19 0.84
C GLU A 31 10.63 16.34 -0.10
N SER A 32 11.28 17.51 -0.11
CA SER A 32 12.45 17.77 -0.97
C SER A 32 13.63 16.89 -0.57
N ALA A 33 13.88 16.72 0.72
CA ALA A 33 14.93 15.85 1.23
C ALA A 33 14.64 14.38 0.90
N ILE A 34 13.39 13.93 1.06
CA ILE A 34 12.98 12.57 0.70
C ILE A 34 13.17 12.33 -0.80
N LEU A 35 12.74 13.25 -1.66
CA LEU A 35 12.93 13.16 -3.11
C LEU A 35 14.41 13.15 -3.50
N ASN A 36 15.25 13.95 -2.85
CA ASN A 36 16.68 14.02 -3.17
C ASN A 36 17.43 12.70 -2.86
N ARG A 37 16.95 11.93 -1.90
CA ARG A 37 17.48 10.59 -1.58
C ARG A 37 17.07 9.49 -2.57
N MET A 38 16.06 9.74 -3.40
CA MET A 38 15.60 8.80 -4.42
C MET A 38 16.57 8.76 -5.61
N LYS A 39 16.58 7.63 -6.32
CA LYS A 39 17.32 7.52 -7.60
C LYS A 39 16.81 8.57 -8.59
N PRO A 40 17.68 9.13 -9.46
CA PRO A 40 17.30 10.17 -10.45
C PRO A 40 16.09 9.76 -11.31
N LYS A 41 16.06 8.51 -11.77
CA LYS A 41 14.93 7.97 -12.56
C LYS A 41 13.60 7.99 -11.78
N THR A 42 13.62 7.69 -10.49
CA THR A 42 12.42 7.71 -9.65
C THR A 42 11.88 9.13 -9.50
N ARG A 43 12.76 10.11 -9.19
CA ARG A 43 12.39 11.53 -9.12
C ARG A 43 11.80 12.04 -10.44
N TYR A 44 12.45 11.67 -11.55
CA TYR A 44 11.97 12.04 -12.88
C TYR A 44 10.56 11.50 -13.12
N ASN A 45 10.32 10.22 -12.83
CA ASN A 45 9.02 9.60 -13.05
C ASN A 45 7.92 10.21 -12.17
N ILE A 46 8.22 10.53 -10.92
CA ILE A 46 7.26 11.21 -10.02
C ILE A 46 6.88 12.57 -10.61
N ARG A 47 7.88 13.38 -11.01
CA ARG A 47 7.63 14.70 -11.62
C ARG A 47 6.89 14.59 -12.95
N LEU A 48 7.18 13.56 -13.74
CA LEU A 48 6.49 13.31 -15.01
C LEU A 48 5.02 12.97 -14.78
N ALA A 49 4.71 12.09 -13.82
CA ALA A 49 3.35 11.73 -13.47
C ALA A 49 2.54 12.97 -13.04
N LEU A 50 3.10 13.79 -12.16
CA LEU A 50 2.47 15.04 -11.72
C LEU A 50 2.21 16.00 -12.89
N ARG A 51 3.20 16.20 -13.77
CA ARG A 51 3.05 17.08 -14.95
C ARG A 51 2.02 16.56 -15.94
N LYS A 52 1.86 15.24 -16.04
CA LYS A 52 0.82 14.61 -16.88
C LYS A 52 -0.56 14.61 -16.22
N GLY A 53 -0.71 15.16 -15.02
CA GLY A 53 -2.01 15.27 -14.34
C GLY A 53 -2.44 13.99 -13.62
N VAL A 54 -1.49 13.09 -13.29
CA VAL A 54 -1.81 11.95 -12.42
C VAL A 54 -2.11 12.48 -11.01
N ASN A 55 -3.27 12.13 -10.50
CA ASN A 55 -3.73 12.48 -9.17
C ASN A 55 -3.86 11.23 -8.30
N VAL A 56 -3.47 11.32 -7.03
CA VAL A 56 -3.59 10.23 -6.06
C VAL A 56 -4.61 10.61 -5.00
N VAL A 57 -5.60 9.77 -4.81
CA VAL A 57 -6.66 9.98 -3.83
C VAL A 57 -6.72 8.85 -2.82
N SER A 58 -7.07 9.20 -1.59
CA SER A 58 -7.43 8.21 -0.56
C SER A 58 -8.91 7.91 -0.71
N VAL A 59 -9.25 6.64 -0.81
CA VAL A 59 -10.63 6.17 -0.96
C VAL A 59 -10.99 5.21 0.17
N GLY A 60 -12.28 5.09 0.43
CA GLY A 60 -12.82 4.14 1.37
C GLY A 60 -13.23 2.82 0.72
N MET A 61 -14.28 2.21 1.27
CA MET A 61 -14.84 0.96 0.77
C MET A 61 -15.36 1.07 -0.67
N GLU A 62 -15.77 2.27 -1.08
CA GLU A 62 -16.24 2.57 -2.45
C GLU A 62 -15.16 2.36 -3.51
N GLY A 63 -13.88 2.45 -3.15
CA GLY A 63 -12.76 2.20 -4.05
C GLY A 63 -12.35 0.72 -4.17
N LEU A 64 -13.00 -0.17 -3.41
CA LEU A 64 -12.56 -1.56 -3.31
C LEU A 64 -12.70 -2.33 -4.62
N GLU A 65 -13.75 -2.10 -5.38
CA GLU A 65 -13.95 -2.76 -6.69
C GLU A 65 -12.85 -2.32 -7.67
N THR A 66 -12.57 -1.02 -7.77
CA THR A 66 -11.47 -0.49 -8.59
C THR A 66 -10.11 -1.06 -8.18
N TRP A 67 -9.87 -1.18 -6.88
CA TRP A 67 -8.69 -1.85 -6.36
C TRP A 67 -8.62 -3.29 -6.86
N TYR A 68 -9.72 -4.03 -6.74
CA TYR A 68 -9.76 -5.45 -7.05
C TYR A 68 -9.55 -5.73 -8.55
N GLU A 69 -10.06 -4.88 -9.43
CA GLU A 69 -9.78 -4.92 -10.87
C GLU A 69 -8.28 -4.78 -11.15
N LEU A 70 -7.62 -3.76 -10.58
CA LEU A 70 -6.18 -3.54 -10.72
C LEU A 70 -5.37 -4.70 -10.12
N TYR A 71 -5.82 -5.23 -8.97
CA TYR A 71 -5.17 -6.34 -8.29
C TYR A 71 -5.26 -7.62 -9.12
N THR A 72 -6.42 -7.92 -9.68
CA THR A 72 -6.63 -9.07 -10.58
C THR A 72 -5.73 -8.97 -11.82
N GLU A 73 -5.67 -7.80 -12.46
CA GLU A 73 -4.78 -7.57 -13.60
C GLU A 73 -3.30 -7.77 -13.23
N THR A 74 -2.91 -7.29 -12.05
CA THR A 74 -1.55 -7.45 -11.53
C THR A 74 -1.23 -8.90 -11.22
N ALA A 75 -2.15 -9.63 -10.58
CA ALA A 75 -1.97 -11.03 -10.23
C ALA A 75 -1.85 -11.90 -11.48
N LEU A 76 -2.72 -11.72 -12.45
CA LEU A 76 -2.67 -12.45 -13.75
C LEU A 76 -1.36 -12.18 -14.48
N ARG A 77 -0.94 -10.92 -14.56
CA ARG A 77 0.30 -10.53 -15.24
C ARG A 77 1.54 -11.13 -14.59
N ASN A 78 1.55 -11.28 -13.28
CA ASN A 78 2.72 -11.72 -12.50
C ASN A 78 2.65 -13.20 -12.07
N GLY A 79 1.58 -13.92 -12.43
CA GLY A 79 1.37 -15.32 -12.00
C GLY A 79 1.22 -15.47 -10.49
N LEU A 80 0.62 -14.48 -9.83
CA LEU A 80 0.45 -14.48 -8.37
C LEU A 80 -0.90 -15.11 -7.99
N HIS A 81 -0.93 -15.69 -6.79
CA HIS A 81 -2.19 -16.14 -6.20
C HIS A 81 -3.10 -14.93 -5.92
N LEU A 82 -4.36 -15.05 -6.32
CA LEU A 82 -5.37 -14.01 -6.14
C LEU A 82 -6.14 -14.27 -4.84
N ASN A 83 -6.06 -13.35 -3.90
CA ASN A 83 -6.95 -13.36 -2.74
C ASN A 83 -8.34 -12.89 -3.18
N ASP A 84 -9.38 -13.46 -2.57
CA ASP A 84 -10.76 -13.04 -2.80
C ASP A 84 -11.01 -11.60 -2.33
N ILE A 85 -11.94 -10.90 -2.98
CA ILE A 85 -12.29 -9.51 -2.63
C ILE A 85 -12.80 -9.39 -1.19
N SER A 86 -13.44 -10.45 -0.65
CA SER A 86 -13.90 -10.48 0.73
C SER A 86 -12.77 -10.35 1.75
N TYR A 87 -11.57 -10.84 1.43
CA TYR A 87 -10.38 -10.65 2.24
C TYR A 87 -10.08 -9.16 2.45
N PHE A 88 -10.08 -8.39 1.37
CA PHE A 88 -9.82 -6.94 1.41
C PHE A 88 -10.96 -6.18 2.08
N ARG A 89 -12.21 -6.63 1.86
CA ARG A 89 -13.39 -6.05 2.53
C ARG A 89 -13.29 -6.23 4.04
N ASN A 90 -12.94 -7.42 4.49
CA ASN A 90 -12.76 -7.70 5.92
C ASN A 90 -11.58 -6.92 6.51
N MET A 91 -10.49 -6.76 5.76
CA MET A 91 -9.35 -5.95 6.19
C MET A 91 -9.76 -4.48 6.41
N PHE A 92 -10.61 -3.92 5.55
CA PHE A 92 -11.17 -2.58 5.73
C PHE A 92 -12.14 -2.50 6.92
N ALA A 93 -12.99 -3.51 7.07
CA ALA A 93 -13.98 -3.58 8.13
C ALA A 93 -13.37 -3.87 9.51
N SER A 94 -12.16 -4.41 9.55
CA SER A 94 -11.43 -4.68 10.80
C SER A 94 -11.08 -3.37 11.50
N LYS A 95 -12.08 -2.74 12.12
CA LYS A 95 -11.85 -1.77 13.18
C LYS A 95 -11.18 -2.55 14.29
N THR A 96 -9.92 -2.25 14.53
CA THR A 96 -9.17 -2.87 15.61
C THR A 96 -9.92 -2.69 16.91
N GLU A 97 -10.18 -3.80 17.61
CA GLU A 97 -10.77 -3.83 18.94
C GLU A 97 -9.89 -3.20 20.03
N CYS A 98 -8.75 -2.61 19.65
CA CYS A 98 -7.83 -1.90 20.53
C CYS A 98 -7.81 -0.39 20.13
N PRO A 99 -8.67 0.44 20.73
CA PRO A 99 -8.74 1.87 20.41
C PRO A 99 -7.46 2.64 20.74
N ASP A 100 -6.64 2.17 21.65
CA ASP A 100 -5.42 2.88 22.10
C ASP A 100 -4.18 2.64 21.21
N ASN A 101 -4.22 1.66 20.31
CA ASN A 101 -3.16 1.36 19.34
C ASN A 101 -3.66 1.40 17.91
N GLY A 102 -4.49 2.39 17.59
CA GLY A 102 -5.24 2.50 16.35
C GLY A 102 -4.46 2.10 15.10
N VAL A 103 -4.73 0.90 14.59
CA VAL A 103 -4.31 0.50 13.25
C VAL A 103 -5.36 1.01 12.29
N ASN A 104 -4.95 1.77 11.29
CA ASN A 104 -5.81 2.28 10.24
C ASN A 104 -5.35 1.72 8.90
N VAL A 105 -6.31 1.31 8.06
CA VAL A 105 -6.06 0.85 6.71
C VAL A 105 -6.48 1.94 5.74
N LYS A 106 -5.56 2.34 4.85
CA LYS A 106 -5.84 3.29 3.77
C LYS A 106 -5.65 2.64 2.42
N LEU A 107 -6.61 2.85 1.53
CA LEU A 107 -6.51 2.56 0.12
C LEU A 107 -6.22 3.86 -0.63
N MET A 108 -5.12 3.87 -1.37
CA MET A 108 -4.73 4.99 -2.23
C MET A 108 -4.84 4.54 -3.68
N ILE A 109 -5.49 5.33 -4.54
CA ILE A 109 -5.59 5.04 -5.97
C ILE A 109 -5.07 6.23 -6.76
N ALA A 110 -4.20 5.95 -7.72
CA ALA A 110 -3.69 6.93 -8.69
C ALA A 110 -4.55 6.90 -9.94
N TYR A 111 -5.04 8.05 -10.36
CA TYR A 111 -5.86 8.23 -11.55
C TYR A 111 -5.20 9.17 -12.55
N TYR A 112 -5.43 8.91 -13.82
CA TYR A 112 -5.25 9.84 -14.91
C TYR A 112 -6.58 9.94 -15.66
N ASP A 113 -7.14 11.13 -15.74
CA ASP A 113 -8.43 11.39 -16.43
C ASP A 113 -9.50 10.31 -16.12
N LYS A 114 -9.76 10.06 -14.83
CA LYS A 114 -10.68 9.03 -14.30
C LYS A 114 -10.26 7.57 -14.55
N ILE A 115 -9.16 7.33 -15.24
CA ILE A 115 -8.63 5.97 -15.48
C ILE A 115 -7.76 5.58 -14.27
N PRO A 116 -8.07 4.51 -13.54
CA PRO A 116 -7.23 4.02 -12.47
C PRO A 116 -5.95 3.40 -13.04
N LEU A 117 -4.79 3.89 -12.58
CA LEU A 117 -3.49 3.45 -13.06
C LEU A 117 -2.78 2.51 -12.11
N ALA A 118 -2.86 2.82 -10.83
CA ALA A 118 -2.22 2.05 -9.77
C ALA A 118 -2.94 2.26 -8.45
N ALA A 119 -2.80 1.30 -7.56
CA ALA A 119 -3.36 1.41 -6.22
C ALA A 119 -2.47 0.72 -5.19
N MET A 120 -2.59 1.14 -3.93
CA MET A 120 -1.89 0.51 -2.82
C MET A 120 -2.71 0.53 -1.55
N PHE A 121 -2.57 -0.55 -0.77
CA PHE A 121 -2.99 -0.59 0.62
C PHE A 121 -1.85 -0.22 1.55
N LEU A 122 -2.12 0.73 2.44
CA LEU A 122 -1.24 1.12 3.53
C LEU A 122 -1.89 0.75 4.86
N VAL A 123 -1.09 0.16 5.75
CA VAL A 123 -1.45 -0.03 7.14
C VAL A 123 -0.70 0.99 7.98
N LEU A 124 -1.44 1.84 8.65
CA LEU A 124 -0.91 2.89 9.54
C LEU A 124 -1.04 2.41 10.98
N SER A 125 0.06 2.36 11.70
CA SER A 125 0.08 2.02 13.12
C SER A 125 1.01 2.96 13.88
N ALA A 126 0.49 3.69 14.87
CA ALA A 126 1.24 4.64 15.69
C ALA A 126 2.21 5.52 14.86
N HIS A 127 3.46 5.12 14.75
CA HIS A 127 4.52 5.88 14.08
C HIS A 127 4.99 5.24 12.76
N ARG A 128 4.22 4.30 12.19
CA ARG A 128 4.67 3.53 11.05
C ARG A 128 3.57 3.39 9.99
N ALA A 129 3.95 3.57 8.73
CA ALA A 129 3.13 3.21 7.58
C ALA A 129 3.76 2.00 6.87
N THR A 130 3.00 0.95 6.66
CA THR A 130 3.45 -0.25 5.99
C THR A 130 2.74 -0.39 4.65
N TYR A 131 3.50 -0.45 3.56
CA TYR A 131 3.00 -0.84 2.25
C TYR A 131 2.68 -2.34 2.29
N LEU A 132 1.41 -2.68 2.17
CA LEU A 132 0.95 -4.07 2.32
C LEU A 132 0.69 -4.74 0.98
N TYR A 133 -0.06 -4.08 0.11
CA TYR A 133 -0.38 -4.55 -1.23
C TYR A 133 -0.27 -3.42 -2.24
N GLY A 134 0.12 -3.76 -3.47
CA GLY A 134 0.12 -2.85 -4.59
C GLY A 134 -0.35 -3.50 -5.87
N ALA A 135 -1.02 -2.71 -6.67
CA ALA A 135 -1.56 -3.12 -7.95
C ALA A 135 -1.37 -2.03 -8.99
N SER A 136 -1.33 -2.41 -10.26
CA SER A 136 -1.22 -1.46 -11.37
C SER A 136 -1.75 -2.05 -12.65
N THR A 137 -2.36 -1.18 -13.47
CA THR A 137 -2.78 -1.57 -14.82
C THR A 137 -1.57 -1.72 -15.75
N SER A 138 -1.75 -2.47 -16.82
CA SER A 138 -0.83 -2.53 -17.97
C SER A 138 -1.08 -1.40 -18.97
N LYS A 139 -2.21 -0.69 -18.83
CA LYS A 139 -2.55 0.45 -19.69
C LYS A 139 -1.62 1.62 -19.40
N MET A 140 -1.25 2.38 -20.42
CA MET A 140 -0.42 3.60 -20.31
C MET A 140 0.97 3.37 -19.68
N ARG A 141 1.50 2.15 -19.74
CA ARG A 141 2.91 1.87 -19.41
C ARG A 141 3.78 2.34 -20.57
N ASN A 142 4.61 3.36 -20.33
CA ASN A 142 5.71 3.74 -21.22
C ASN A 142 7.03 3.27 -20.65
#